data_97ce8beb717b023eb4cd44d082f836c9
#
_entry.id   97ce8beb717b023eb4cd44d082f836c9
#
_cell.length_a   1.000
_cell.length_b   1.000
_cell.length_c   1.000
_cell.angle_alpha   90.00
_cell.angle_beta   90.00
_cell.angle_gamma   90.00
#
_symmetry.space_group_name_H-M   'P 1'
#
loop_
_entity.id
_entity.type
_entity.pdbx_description
1 polymer ?
#
loop_
_entity_poly.entity_id
_entity_poly.type
_entity_poly.pdbx_seq_one_letter_code
_entity_poly.pdbx_strand_id
1 'polypeptide(L)'
;MAKHAVNGIDIHYQIDGDISDKTIMFSNSLASTLNMWDLQIEHLLAQGFGIIRYDSRGHGQSEAPKGPYSIEMLADDAAALLDVLDIESVHFCGLSKGGMVAQMMGVRHADRVKSLIIADSAAFMPSKDTWEQRIQAVTGGGMEAVVDATIERWITSSGRDRLPGQVELIRQMILNTPVQGFVACSEAIKAMDMRITNPK
;
A
#
# COMPACT_ATOMS: atom_id res chain seq x y z
N MET A 1 9.49 10.23 11.76
CA MET A 1 8.80 8.94 11.57
C MET A 1 8.19 8.55 12.91
N ALA A 2 6.93 8.23 12.93
CA ALA A 2 6.17 7.94 14.14
C ALA A 2 5.41 6.63 14.01
N LYS A 3 4.96 6.08 15.15
CA LYS A 3 4.04 4.95 15.21
C LYS A 3 2.84 5.32 16.08
N HIS A 4 1.68 4.86 15.69
CA HIS A 4 0.48 4.94 16.51
C HIS A 4 -0.27 3.61 16.52
N ALA A 5 -0.87 3.31 17.66
CA ALA A 5 -1.82 2.21 17.78
C ALA A 5 -3.09 2.54 16.98
N VAL A 6 -3.37 1.78 15.96
CA VAL A 6 -4.45 1.98 15.00
C VAL A 6 -5.10 0.65 14.71
N ASN A 7 -6.40 0.53 14.93
CA ASN A 7 -7.17 -0.68 14.64
C ASN A 7 -6.49 -1.98 15.13
N GLY A 8 -5.94 -1.94 16.36
CA GLY A 8 -5.34 -3.07 17.06
C GLY A 8 -3.91 -3.43 16.64
N ILE A 9 -3.22 -2.57 15.90
CA ILE A 9 -1.80 -2.71 15.55
C ILE A 9 -1.06 -1.38 15.62
N ASP A 10 0.27 -1.41 15.72
CA ASP A 10 1.11 -0.23 15.54
C ASP A 10 1.36 0.04 14.06
N ILE A 11 0.84 1.16 13.54
CA ILE A 11 1.11 1.64 12.18
C ILE A 11 2.24 2.66 12.20
N HIS A 12 3.27 2.41 11.39
CA HIS A 12 4.35 3.34 11.10
C HIS A 12 3.94 4.30 9.99
N TYR A 13 4.17 5.60 10.21
CA TYR A 13 3.82 6.64 9.23
C TYR A 13 4.80 7.81 9.27
N GLN A 14 4.70 8.65 8.26
CA GLN A 14 5.42 9.90 8.13
C GLN A 14 4.50 10.99 7.59
N ILE A 15 4.66 12.19 8.12
CA ILE A 15 4.03 13.41 7.61
C ILE A 15 5.13 14.30 7.06
N ASP A 16 4.94 14.81 5.85
CA ASP A 16 5.82 15.76 5.19
C ASP A 16 5.00 17.02 4.84
N GLY A 17 5.51 18.19 5.19
CA GLY A 17 4.81 19.48 5.03
C GLY A 17 3.66 19.71 6.02
N ASP A 18 2.86 20.74 5.76
CA ASP A 18 1.75 21.14 6.62
C ASP A 18 0.45 20.45 6.21
N ILE A 19 -0.25 19.90 7.20
CA ILE A 19 -1.58 19.32 6.98
C ILE A 19 -2.59 20.43 6.68
N SER A 20 -3.30 20.31 5.60
CA SER A 20 -4.25 21.30 5.09
C SER A 20 -5.32 20.64 4.22
N ASP A 21 -6.18 21.45 3.62
CA ASP A 21 -7.16 20.98 2.62
C ASP A 21 -6.53 20.31 1.38
N LYS A 22 -5.23 20.55 1.15
CA LYS A 22 -4.45 19.93 0.08
C LYS A 22 -3.66 18.72 0.55
N THR A 23 -4.04 18.06 1.64
CA THR A 23 -3.31 16.87 2.12
C THR A 23 -3.59 15.65 1.27
N ILE A 24 -2.52 14.95 0.87
CA ILE A 24 -2.57 13.66 0.16
C ILE A 24 -2.11 12.55 1.10
N MET A 25 -2.89 11.48 1.19
CA MET A 25 -2.49 10.25 1.87
C MET A 25 -2.14 9.18 0.84
N PHE A 26 -0.96 8.57 0.97
CA PHE A 26 -0.45 7.55 0.06
C PHE A 26 -0.56 6.15 0.65
N SER A 27 -1.12 5.22 -0.13
CA SER A 27 -1.23 3.80 0.18
C SER A 27 -0.41 2.94 -0.79
N ASN A 28 0.43 2.08 -0.22
CA ASN A 28 1.53 1.39 -0.90
C ASN A 28 1.09 0.15 -1.67
N SER A 29 1.89 -0.23 -2.67
CA SER A 29 1.83 -1.54 -3.34
C SER A 29 2.10 -2.70 -2.36
N LEU A 30 1.75 -3.91 -2.75
CA LEU A 30 2.17 -5.13 -2.05
C LEU A 30 3.70 -5.25 -2.09
N ALA A 31 4.30 -5.68 -0.99
CA ALA A 31 5.77 -5.83 -0.84
C ALA A 31 6.55 -4.51 -1.01
N SER A 32 5.96 -3.40 -0.63
CA SER A 32 6.64 -2.10 -0.59
C SER A 32 6.38 -1.36 0.72
N THR A 33 7.10 -0.27 0.94
CA THR A 33 6.99 0.58 2.12
C THR A 33 6.62 2.00 1.72
N LEU A 34 6.40 2.87 2.70
CA LEU A 34 6.14 4.30 2.48
C LEU A 34 7.24 4.99 1.64
N ASN A 35 8.46 4.43 1.61
CA ASN A 35 9.58 4.98 0.84
C ASN A 35 9.42 4.82 -0.68
N MET A 36 8.49 4.01 -1.17
CA MET A 36 8.20 3.95 -2.61
C MET A 36 7.77 5.29 -3.18
N TRP A 37 7.31 6.22 -2.33
CA TRP A 37 6.82 7.54 -2.68
C TRP A 37 7.87 8.67 -2.55
N ASP A 38 9.12 8.36 -2.15
CA ASP A 38 10.14 9.38 -1.87
C ASP A 38 10.39 10.33 -3.04
N LEU A 39 10.33 9.82 -4.28
CA LEU A 39 10.55 10.61 -5.49
C LEU A 39 9.47 11.65 -5.80
N GLN A 40 8.26 11.51 -5.23
CA GLN A 40 7.14 12.41 -5.43
C GLN A 40 7.11 13.55 -4.41
N ILE A 41 7.78 13.37 -3.27
CA ILE A 41 7.61 14.22 -2.08
C ILE A 41 8.02 15.67 -2.35
N GLU A 42 9.24 15.89 -2.81
CA GLU A 42 9.78 17.23 -3.03
C GLU A 42 8.89 18.04 -3.99
N HIS A 43 8.46 17.42 -5.09
CA HIS A 43 7.61 18.07 -6.07
C HIS A 43 6.24 18.46 -5.49
N LEU A 44 5.61 17.59 -4.71
CA LEU A 44 4.30 17.85 -4.12
C LEU A 44 4.37 18.92 -3.02
N LEU A 45 5.41 18.89 -2.19
CA LEU A 45 5.67 19.93 -1.20
C LEU A 45 5.83 21.30 -1.85
N ALA A 46 6.56 21.38 -2.97
CA ALA A 46 6.72 22.62 -3.73
C ALA A 46 5.40 23.16 -4.31
N GLN A 47 4.37 22.31 -4.48
CA GLN A 47 3.01 22.69 -4.89
C GLN A 47 2.08 22.99 -3.70
N GLY A 48 2.62 22.96 -2.47
CA GLY A 48 1.88 23.26 -1.25
C GLY A 48 0.97 22.13 -0.75
N PHE A 49 1.24 20.89 -1.13
CA PHE A 49 0.55 19.74 -0.56
C PHE A 49 1.17 19.31 0.77
N GLY A 50 0.33 18.99 1.76
CA GLY A 50 0.73 18.16 2.89
C GLY A 50 0.68 16.67 2.49
N ILE A 51 1.54 15.85 3.07
CA ILE A 51 1.67 14.45 2.64
C ILE A 51 1.66 13.55 3.84
N ILE A 52 0.83 12.49 3.79
CA ILE A 52 0.81 11.40 4.75
C ILE A 52 1.22 10.15 4.01
N ARG A 53 2.24 9.48 4.51
CA ARG A 53 2.68 8.16 4.01
C ARG A 53 2.68 7.18 5.17
N TYR A 54 2.24 5.95 4.94
CA TYR A 54 2.23 4.94 5.97
C TYR A 54 2.61 3.56 5.42
N ASP A 55 3.20 2.75 6.27
CA ASP A 55 3.40 1.33 5.99
C ASP A 55 2.09 0.60 6.30
N SER A 56 1.53 -0.08 5.32
CA SER A 56 0.32 -0.88 5.52
C SER A 56 0.57 -1.99 6.54
N ARG A 57 -0.46 -2.45 7.22
CA ARG A 57 -0.46 -3.69 8.03
C ARG A 57 0.34 -4.78 7.29
N GLY A 58 1.30 -5.40 8.00
CA GLY A 58 2.13 -6.46 7.45
C GLY A 58 3.29 -6.01 6.58
N HIS A 59 3.59 -4.70 6.49
CA HIS A 59 4.66 -4.14 5.66
C HIS A 59 5.52 -3.15 6.44
N GLY A 60 6.76 -2.99 5.97
CA GLY A 60 7.69 -2.00 6.48
C GLY A 60 7.90 -2.10 7.99
N GLN A 61 7.71 -0.99 8.68
CA GLN A 61 7.85 -0.92 10.13
C GLN A 61 6.51 -1.04 10.89
N SER A 62 5.39 -1.19 10.20
CA SER A 62 4.10 -1.51 10.81
C SER A 62 4.05 -2.96 11.27
N GLU A 63 3.21 -3.24 12.26
CA GLU A 63 3.06 -4.60 12.76
C GLU A 63 2.49 -5.54 11.69
N ALA A 64 2.92 -6.80 11.78
CA ALA A 64 2.52 -7.88 10.88
C ALA A 64 1.86 -9.02 11.67
N PRO A 65 0.65 -8.85 12.21
CA PRO A 65 -0.05 -9.92 12.90
C PRO A 65 -0.42 -11.06 11.94
N LYS A 66 -0.77 -12.22 12.49
CA LYS A 66 -1.29 -13.30 11.67
C LYS A 66 -2.61 -12.88 11.02
N GLY A 67 -2.80 -13.29 9.76
CA GLY A 67 -4.07 -13.12 9.05
C GLY A 67 -5.24 -13.90 9.68
N PRO A 68 -6.40 -13.89 9.02
CA PRO A 68 -6.61 -13.33 7.68
C PRO A 68 -6.68 -11.80 7.66
N TYR A 69 -6.23 -11.17 6.56
CA TYR A 69 -6.51 -9.77 6.27
C TYR A 69 -7.59 -9.68 5.19
N SER A 70 -8.19 -8.48 5.06
CA SER A 70 -9.06 -8.14 3.93
C SER A 70 -8.78 -6.73 3.43
N ILE A 71 -9.24 -6.38 2.24
CA ILE A 71 -9.09 -5.02 1.72
C ILE A 71 -9.88 -4.02 2.56
N GLU A 72 -11.03 -4.43 3.09
CA GLU A 72 -11.83 -3.66 4.04
C GLU A 72 -11.03 -3.33 5.31
N MET A 73 -10.37 -4.34 5.90
CA MET A 73 -9.50 -4.15 7.07
C MET A 73 -8.38 -3.15 6.80
N LEU A 74 -7.75 -3.22 5.62
CA LEU A 74 -6.68 -2.28 5.25
C LEU A 74 -7.21 -0.86 5.02
N ALA A 75 -8.44 -0.71 4.57
CA ALA A 75 -9.10 0.60 4.46
C ALA A 75 -9.49 1.14 5.84
N ASP A 76 -10.01 0.28 6.72
CA ASP A 76 -10.33 0.63 8.11
C ASP A 76 -9.07 1.06 8.88
N ASP A 77 -7.90 0.45 8.62
CA ASP A 77 -6.61 0.88 9.17
C ASP A 77 -6.23 2.31 8.70
N ALA A 78 -6.43 2.60 7.41
CA ALA A 78 -6.13 3.92 6.85
C ALA A 78 -7.08 5.00 7.43
N ALA A 79 -8.36 4.71 7.55
CA ALA A 79 -9.34 5.61 8.14
C ALA A 79 -9.03 5.87 9.63
N ALA A 80 -8.73 4.82 10.40
CA ALA A 80 -8.37 4.95 11.80
C ALA A 80 -7.04 5.69 12.02
N LEU A 81 -6.10 5.63 11.06
CA LEU A 81 -4.90 6.49 11.10
C LEU A 81 -5.27 7.97 10.96
N LEU A 82 -6.21 8.32 10.10
CA LEU A 82 -6.72 9.70 9.99
C LEU A 82 -7.38 10.17 11.30
N ASP A 83 -8.11 9.27 12.00
CA ASP A 83 -8.72 9.58 13.30
C ASP A 83 -7.67 9.92 14.36
N VAL A 84 -6.63 9.10 14.46
CA VAL A 84 -5.54 9.32 15.42
C VAL A 84 -4.75 10.61 15.13
N LEU A 85 -4.69 11.02 13.86
CA LEU A 85 -4.03 12.24 13.42
C LEU A 85 -4.93 13.49 13.49
N ASP A 86 -6.20 13.35 13.89
CA ASP A 86 -7.22 14.40 13.91
C ASP A 86 -7.40 15.07 12.52
N ILE A 87 -7.40 14.25 11.47
CA ILE A 87 -7.55 14.70 10.07
C ILE A 87 -8.90 14.26 9.55
N GLU A 88 -9.76 15.20 9.20
CA GLU A 88 -11.13 14.92 8.76
C GLU A 88 -11.17 14.19 7.42
N SER A 89 -10.49 14.71 6.39
CA SER A 89 -10.49 14.11 5.05
C SER A 89 -9.24 14.48 4.25
N VAL A 90 -8.91 13.62 3.28
CA VAL A 90 -7.70 13.73 2.45
C VAL A 90 -7.99 13.43 0.97
N HIS A 91 -7.08 13.85 0.09
CA HIS A 91 -6.93 13.23 -1.22
C HIS A 91 -6.23 11.89 -1.01
N PHE A 92 -6.80 10.78 -1.45
CA PHE A 92 -6.24 9.45 -1.21
C PHE A 92 -5.65 8.88 -2.51
N CYS A 93 -4.36 8.56 -2.49
CA CYS A 93 -3.64 8.00 -3.63
C CYS A 93 -3.14 6.59 -3.30
N GLY A 94 -3.52 5.61 -4.11
CA GLY A 94 -3.08 4.24 -3.92
C GLY A 94 -2.55 3.58 -5.19
N LEU A 95 -1.44 2.85 -5.06
CA LEU A 95 -0.86 2.07 -6.14
C LEU A 95 -1.10 0.56 -5.91
N SER A 96 -1.60 -0.15 -6.94
CA SER A 96 -1.81 -1.60 -6.92
C SER A 96 -2.66 -2.03 -5.71
N LYS A 97 -2.13 -2.78 -4.72
CA LYS A 97 -2.83 -3.08 -3.46
C LYS A 97 -3.36 -1.80 -2.79
N GLY A 98 -2.56 -0.73 -2.75
CA GLY A 98 -2.98 0.57 -2.23
C GLY A 98 -4.13 1.19 -3.03
N GLY A 99 -4.21 0.94 -4.33
CA GLY A 99 -5.35 1.34 -5.16
C GLY A 99 -6.63 0.53 -4.87
N MET A 100 -6.50 -0.73 -4.43
CA MET A 100 -7.63 -1.51 -3.92
C MET A 100 -8.13 -0.92 -2.58
N VAL A 101 -7.20 -0.55 -1.70
CA VAL A 101 -7.51 0.18 -0.46
C VAL A 101 -8.19 1.51 -0.76
N ALA A 102 -7.70 2.28 -1.74
CA ALA A 102 -8.30 3.55 -2.15
C ALA A 102 -9.75 3.37 -2.62
N GLN A 103 -10.05 2.36 -3.43
CA GLN A 103 -11.42 2.03 -3.84
C GLN A 103 -12.30 1.72 -2.61
N MET A 104 -11.79 0.93 -1.67
CA MET A 104 -12.52 0.56 -0.46
C MET A 104 -12.70 1.74 0.49
N MET A 105 -11.75 2.68 0.56
CA MET A 105 -11.91 3.97 1.25
C MET A 105 -13.10 4.75 0.68
N GLY A 106 -13.22 4.83 -0.64
CA GLY A 106 -14.35 5.48 -1.31
C GLY A 106 -15.70 4.79 -1.05
N VAL A 107 -15.71 3.48 -0.80
CA VAL A 107 -16.92 2.71 -0.52
C VAL A 107 -17.33 2.81 0.96
N ARG A 108 -16.39 2.63 1.89
CA ARG A 108 -16.67 2.51 3.33
C ARG A 108 -16.50 3.80 4.12
N HIS A 109 -15.62 4.68 3.64
CA HIS A 109 -15.20 5.91 4.32
C HIS A 109 -15.23 7.10 3.36
N ALA A 110 -16.32 7.23 2.58
CA ALA A 110 -16.46 8.25 1.55
C ALA A 110 -16.35 9.68 2.11
N ASP A 111 -16.78 9.90 3.33
CA ASP A 111 -16.67 11.15 4.09
C ASP A 111 -15.22 11.53 4.43
N ARG A 112 -14.29 10.55 4.42
CA ARG A 112 -12.87 10.75 4.69
C ARG A 112 -12.05 11.03 3.42
N VAL A 113 -12.69 11.05 2.25
CA VAL A 113 -12.02 11.11 0.94
C VAL A 113 -12.51 12.30 0.12
N LYS A 114 -11.62 13.27 -0.13
CA LYS A 114 -11.87 14.41 -1.04
C LYS A 114 -11.80 14.01 -2.50
N SER A 115 -10.83 13.17 -2.85
CA SER A 115 -10.69 12.56 -4.18
C SER A 115 -9.87 11.29 -4.12
N LEU A 116 -10.01 10.42 -5.12
CA LEU A 116 -9.27 9.17 -5.26
C LEU A 116 -8.34 9.22 -6.47
N ILE A 117 -7.10 8.80 -6.26
CA ILE A 117 -6.15 8.48 -7.32
C ILE A 117 -5.86 6.98 -7.22
N ILE A 118 -6.34 6.23 -8.21
CA ILE A 118 -6.22 4.78 -8.27
C ILE A 118 -5.23 4.45 -9.39
N ALA A 119 -4.01 4.07 -9.02
CA ALA A 119 -2.94 3.80 -9.96
C ALA A 119 -2.69 2.29 -10.08
N ASP A 120 -2.64 1.80 -11.32
CA ASP A 120 -2.27 0.43 -11.68
C ASP A 120 -2.94 -0.64 -10.79
N SER A 121 -4.26 -0.56 -10.66
CA SER A 121 -5.06 -1.35 -9.72
C SER A 121 -6.30 -1.95 -10.40
N ALA A 122 -7.04 -2.77 -9.66
CA ALA A 122 -8.24 -3.43 -10.14
C ALA A 122 -9.29 -3.57 -9.03
N ALA A 123 -10.56 -3.68 -9.41
CA ALA A 123 -11.68 -4.01 -8.51
C ALA A 123 -11.86 -5.52 -8.30
N PHE A 124 -11.20 -6.34 -9.11
CA PHE A 124 -11.28 -7.80 -9.08
C PHE A 124 -10.03 -8.43 -9.68
N MET A 125 -9.53 -9.49 -9.05
CA MET A 125 -8.39 -10.26 -9.55
C MET A 125 -8.85 -11.63 -10.04
N PRO A 126 -8.93 -11.84 -11.37
CA PRO A 126 -9.52 -13.07 -11.93
C PRO A 126 -8.65 -14.31 -11.72
N SER A 127 -7.34 -14.16 -11.66
CA SER A 127 -6.38 -15.27 -11.58
C SER A 127 -6.04 -15.64 -10.14
N LYS A 128 -6.95 -16.37 -9.47
CA LYS A 128 -6.73 -16.86 -8.10
C LYS A 128 -5.52 -17.80 -8.01
N ASP A 129 -5.29 -18.62 -9.03
CA ASP A 129 -4.18 -19.58 -9.07
C ASP A 129 -2.81 -18.88 -9.06
N THR A 130 -2.70 -17.73 -9.74
CA THR A 130 -1.45 -16.95 -9.71
C THR A 130 -1.14 -16.43 -8.30
N TRP A 131 -2.16 -16.02 -7.55
CA TRP A 131 -2.00 -15.58 -6.18
C TRP A 131 -1.64 -16.75 -5.26
N GLU A 132 -2.30 -17.89 -5.45
CA GLU A 132 -2.00 -19.11 -4.70
C GLU A 132 -0.54 -19.56 -4.91
N GLN A 133 -0.05 -19.57 -6.15
CA GLN A 133 1.35 -19.88 -6.47
C GLN A 133 2.33 -18.95 -5.77
N ARG A 134 2.04 -17.64 -5.73
CA ARG A 134 2.88 -16.65 -5.02
C ARG A 134 2.89 -16.89 -3.51
N ILE A 135 1.73 -17.18 -2.93
CA ILE A 135 1.59 -17.50 -1.50
C ILE A 135 2.42 -18.74 -1.17
N GLN A 136 2.29 -19.80 -1.96
CA GLN A 136 3.06 -21.02 -1.78
C GLN A 136 4.57 -20.80 -1.93
N ALA A 137 5.00 -20.04 -2.95
CA ALA A 137 6.40 -19.73 -3.17
C ALA A 137 7.01 -18.98 -1.96
N VAL A 138 6.32 -17.94 -1.47
CA VAL A 138 6.79 -17.15 -0.32
C VAL A 138 6.73 -17.95 0.98
N THR A 139 5.71 -18.78 1.17
CA THR A 139 5.59 -19.63 2.36
C THR A 139 6.73 -20.65 2.43
N GLY A 140 7.15 -21.20 1.29
CA GLY A 140 8.21 -22.21 1.24
C GLY A 140 9.64 -21.66 1.11
N GLY A 141 9.82 -20.50 0.44
CA GLY A 141 11.13 -19.96 0.07
C GLY A 141 11.40 -18.51 0.52
N GLY A 142 10.50 -17.92 1.33
CA GLY A 142 10.67 -16.53 1.74
C GLY A 142 10.41 -15.53 0.61
N MET A 143 10.72 -14.26 0.86
CA MET A 143 10.55 -13.20 -0.14
C MET A 143 11.54 -13.31 -1.31
N GLU A 144 12.64 -14.02 -1.11
CA GLU A 144 13.62 -14.36 -2.14
C GLU A 144 13.00 -15.12 -3.32
N ALA A 145 11.99 -15.94 -3.06
CA ALA A 145 11.31 -16.74 -4.09
C ALA A 145 10.53 -15.87 -5.12
N VAL A 146 10.25 -14.61 -4.81
CA VAL A 146 9.39 -13.74 -5.65
C VAL A 146 10.05 -12.42 -6.05
N VAL A 147 11.21 -12.07 -5.49
CA VAL A 147 11.81 -10.74 -5.65
C VAL A 147 12.16 -10.43 -7.10
N ASP A 148 12.88 -11.32 -7.79
CA ASP A 148 13.33 -11.07 -9.17
C ASP A 148 12.16 -10.97 -10.14
N ALA A 149 11.22 -11.91 -10.10
CA ALA A 149 10.02 -11.89 -10.92
C ALA A 149 9.13 -10.65 -10.62
N THR A 150 9.17 -10.13 -9.40
CA THR A 150 8.46 -8.90 -9.03
C THR A 150 9.13 -7.67 -9.65
N ILE A 151 10.45 -7.57 -9.57
CA ILE A 151 11.23 -6.48 -10.17
C ILE A 151 11.06 -6.47 -11.70
N GLU A 152 11.13 -7.63 -12.35
CA GLU A 152 10.95 -7.76 -13.80
C GLU A 152 9.56 -7.32 -14.27
N ARG A 153 8.53 -7.57 -13.46
CA ARG A 153 7.16 -7.12 -13.75
C ARG A 153 6.97 -5.62 -13.54
N TRP A 154 7.66 -5.02 -12.57
CA TRP A 154 7.48 -3.61 -12.20
C TRP A 154 8.34 -2.68 -13.05
N ILE A 155 9.51 -3.11 -13.48
CA ILE A 155 10.50 -2.26 -14.14
C ILE A 155 10.93 -2.90 -15.45
N THR A 156 10.81 -2.17 -16.55
CA THR A 156 11.28 -2.61 -17.86
C THR A 156 12.79 -2.88 -17.85
N SER A 157 13.29 -3.72 -18.77
CA SER A 157 14.72 -4.01 -18.88
C SER A 157 15.53 -2.71 -18.98
N SER A 158 15.15 -1.81 -19.89
CA SER A 158 15.84 -0.53 -20.05
C SER A 158 15.75 0.38 -18.81
N GLY A 159 14.69 0.25 -18.03
CA GLY A 159 14.52 0.94 -16.73
C GLY A 159 15.52 0.39 -15.71
N ARG A 160 15.66 -0.92 -15.63
CA ARG A 160 16.64 -1.57 -14.74
C ARG A 160 18.07 -1.17 -15.06
N ASP A 161 18.41 -1.07 -16.34
CA ASP A 161 19.75 -0.67 -16.79
C ASP A 161 20.06 0.79 -16.44
N ARG A 162 19.07 1.69 -16.54
CA ARG A 162 19.23 3.12 -16.28
C ARG A 162 19.18 3.52 -14.80
N LEU A 163 18.51 2.75 -13.97
CA LEU A 163 18.20 3.10 -12.58
C LEU A 163 18.59 1.99 -11.58
N PRO A 164 19.84 1.47 -11.64
CA PRO A 164 20.25 0.32 -10.81
C PRO A 164 20.11 0.59 -9.31
N GLY A 165 20.35 1.82 -8.86
CA GLY A 165 20.18 2.21 -7.46
C GLY A 165 18.72 2.14 -7.00
N GLN A 166 17.76 2.56 -7.85
CA GLN A 166 16.33 2.45 -7.55
C GLN A 166 15.86 0.99 -7.55
N VAL A 167 16.40 0.18 -8.47
CA VAL A 167 16.14 -1.27 -8.51
C VAL A 167 16.57 -1.94 -7.20
N GLU A 168 17.75 -1.57 -6.68
CA GLU A 168 18.22 -2.12 -5.41
C GLU A 168 17.37 -1.67 -4.22
N LEU A 169 16.93 -0.42 -4.16
CA LEU A 169 16.00 0.05 -3.13
C LEU A 169 14.68 -0.74 -3.16
N ILE A 170 14.14 -0.98 -4.35
CA ILE A 170 12.92 -1.79 -4.53
C ILE A 170 13.18 -3.24 -4.10
N ARG A 171 14.32 -3.82 -4.46
CA ARG A 171 14.74 -5.17 -4.03
C ARG A 171 14.72 -5.27 -2.51
N GLN A 172 15.33 -4.32 -1.83
CA GLN A 172 15.38 -4.29 -0.38
C GLN A 172 13.98 -4.15 0.25
N MET A 173 13.11 -3.30 -0.30
CA MET A 173 11.71 -3.20 0.17
C MET A 173 10.98 -4.54 0.08
N ILE A 174 11.16 -5.26 -1.03
CA ILE A 174 10.53 -6.58 -1.24
C ILE A 174 11.08 -7.60 -0.24
N LEU A 175 12.41 -7.73 -0.15
CA LEU A 175 13.08 -8.72 0.69
C LEU A 175 12.78 -8.51 2.19
N ASN A 176 12.66 -7.26 2.63
CA ASN A 176 12.38 -6.92 4.02
C ASN A 176 10.88 -6.99 4.38
N THR A 177 10.00 -7.31 3.43
CA THR A 177 8.57 -7.49 3.73
C THR A 177 8.37 -8.76 4.58
N PRO A 178 7.71 -8.69 5.75
CA PRO A 178 7.41 -9.87 6.53
C PRO A 178 6.60 -10.90 5.73
N VAL A 179 7.07 -12.15 5.68
CA VAL A 179 6.42 -13.26 4.96
C VAL A 179 4.94 -13.37 5.32
N GLN A 180 4.61 -13.33 6.62
CA GLN A 180 3.22 -13.40 7.08
C GLN A 180 2.36 -12.22 6.59
N GLY A 181 2.94 -11.02 6.51
CA GLY A 181 2.26 -9.83 6.00
C GLY A 181 2.01 -9.93 4.49
N PHE A 182 3.02 -10.36 3.73
CA PHE A 182 2.86 -10.61 2.29
C PHE A 182 1.77 -11.66 2.01
N VAL A 183 1.81 -12.79 2.71
CA VAL A 183 0.84 -13.88 2.56
C VAL A 183 -0.56 -13.40 2.89
N ALA A 184 -0.76 -12.76 4.05
CA ALA A 184 -2.07 -12.29 4.48
C ALA A 184 -2.66 -11.22 3.53
N CYS A 185 -1.84 -10.29 3.02
CA CYS A 185 -2.27 -9.33 2.00
C CYS A 185 -2.56 -10.00 0.64
N SER A 186 -1.78 -11.00 0.25
CA SER A 186 -2.03 -11.77 -0.98
C SER A 186 -3.34 -12.54 -0.92
N GLU A 187 -3.68 -13.12 0.23
CA GLU A 187 -4.99 -13.74 0.48
C GLU A 187 -6.12 -12.71 0.39
N ALA A 188 -5.95 -11.52 0.96
CA ALA A 188 -6.92 -10.43 0.85
C ALA A 188 -7.19 -10.04 -0.62
N ILE A 189 -6.12 -9.89 -1.42
CA ILE A 189 -6.21 -9.58 -2.85
C ILE A 189 -6.88 -10.73 -3.63
N LYS A 190 -6.51 -11.98 -3.35
CA LYS A 190 -7.11 -13.17 -3.97
C LYS A 190 -8.61 -13.29 -3.70
N ALA A 191 -9.05 -12.88 -2.51
CA ALA A 191 -10.44 -13.01 -2.05
C ALA A 191 -11.33 -11.85 -2.53
N MET A 192 -10.77 -10.67 -2.80
CA MET A 192 -11.56 -9.47 -3.08
C MET A 192 -12.37 -9.55 -4.36
N ASP A 193 -13.59 -9.00 -4.31
CA ASP A 193 -14.43 -8.68 -5.47
C ASP A 193 -15.25 -7.42 -5.18
N MET A 194 -14.80 -6.30 -5.69
CA MET A 194 -15.43 -4.99 -5.48
C MET A 194 -16.31 -4.54 -6.67
N ARG A 195 -16.56 -5.40 -7.65
CA ARG A 195 -17.34 -5.03 -8.86
C ARG A 195 -18.78 -4.65 -8.57
N ILE A 196 -19.35 -5.18 -7.49
CA ILE A 196 -20.73 -4.92 -7.07
C ILE A 196 -20.80 -3.76 -6.06
N THR A 197 -19.73 -3.53 -5.32
CA THR A 197 -19.68 -2.52 -4.25
C THR A 197 -19.25 -1.14 -4.75
N ASN A 198 -18.55 -1.05 -5.88
CA ASN A 198 -18.17 0.23 -6.44
C ASN A 198 -19.42 0.96 -6.97
N PRO A 199 -19.66 2.21 -6.54
CA PRO A 199 -20.73 3.01 -7.11
C PRO A 199 -20.54 3.16 -8.64
N LYS A 200 -21.63 3.12 -9.39
CA LYS A 200 -21.64 3.30 -10.84
C LYS A 200 -21.32 4.74 -11.20
#